data_5f14abc2c6a7f9cafd0d748abccaaf05
#
_entry.id   5f14abc2c6a7f9cafd0d748abccaaf05
#
_cell.length_a   1.000
_cell.length_b   1.000
_cell.length_c   1.000
_cell.angle_alpha   90.00
_cell.angle_beta   90.00
_cell.angle_gamma   90.00
#
_symmetry.space_group_name_H-M   'P 1'
#
loop_
_entity.id
_entity.type
_entity.pdbx_description
1 polymer ?
#
loop_
_entity_poly.entity_id
_entity_poly.type
_entity_poly.pdbx_seq_one_letter_code
_entity_poly.pdbx_strand_id
1 'polypeptide(L)'
;MPKIAEKCIASWKKYLPEYEIRRWDESNFDVNMIPYTKEAYAVGKYAFVSDYARFWILYHYGGVYFDTDVEVIRPVDDILERGDFLGVESDRNGEITVNPGLGFAASKGSEAIWELLNLYRTFHFLNADGTHCLKNIVEITTEYLSARGLENTGEIQQCCGFTIYPKDSFCPIDYDTRELKITENTRTIHHYAESWVPRSTRFKNALSRLFGKRFMSCLVRIKRTVSGNAKY
;
A
#
# COMPACT_ATOMS: atom_id res chain seq x y z
N MET A 1 -2.76 14.25 -14.10
CA MET A 1 -2.10 13.36 -13.11
C MET A 1 -1.61 14.21 -11.95
N PRO A 2 -1.56 13.73 -10.70
CA PRO A 2 -0.97 14.46 -9.58
C PRO A 2 0.53 14.69 -9.79
N LYS A 3 1.07 15.86 -9.38
CA LYS A 3 2.50 16.19 -9.54
C LYS A 3 3.44 15.14 -8.90
N ILE A 4 3.03 14.54 -7.78
CA ILE A 4 3.82 13.49 -7.12
C ILE A 4 3.91 12.25 -8.02
N ALA A 5 2.82 11.84 -8.66
CA ALA A 5 2.84 10.69 -9.57
C ALA A 5 3.71 10.96 -10.80
N GLU A 6 3.71 12.18 -11.34
CA GLU A 6 4.60 12.57 -12.45
C GLU A 6 6.08 12.46 -12.04
N LYS A 7 6.43 12.93 -10.84
CA LYS A 7 7.78 12.80 -10.27
C LYS A 7 8.18 11.32 -10.12
N CYS A 8 7.32 10.51 -9.54
CA CYS A 8 7.58 9.09 -9.32
C CYS A 8 7.76 8.33 -10.63
N ILE A 9 6.87 8.52 -11.61
CA ILE A 9 6.98 7.90 -12.94
C ILE A 9 8.25 8.34 -13.67
N ALA A 10 8.65 9.61 -13.53
CA ALA A 10 9.92 10.09 -14.09
C ALA A 10 11.13 9.38 -13.44
N SER A 11 11.07 9.09 -12.14
CA SER A 11 12.13 8.33 -11.45
C SER A 11 12.20 6.88 -11.95
N TRP A 12 11.05 6.23 -12.21
CA TRP A 12 11.03 4.88 -12.78
C TRP A 12 11.72 4.83 -14.15
N LYS A 13 11.40 5.77 -15.04
CA LYS A 13 12.07 5.88 -16.36
C LYS A 13 13.58 6.08 -16.25
N LYS A 14 14.03 6.79 -15.21
CA LYS A 14 15.45 7.05 -14.98
C LYS A 14 16.21 5.82 -14.47
N TYR A 15 15.63 5.11 -13.49
CA TYR A 15 16.32 4.04 -12.78
C TYR A 15 15.98 2.62 -13.29
N LEU A 16 14.95 2.50 -14.14
CA LEU A 16 14.48 1.26 -14.75
C LEU A 16 14.31 1.45 -16.27
N PRO A 17 15.36 1.93 -17.00
CA PRO A 17 15.23 2.31 -18.41
C PRO A 17 14.91 1.12 -19.34
N GLU A 18 15.27 -0.09 -18.95
CA GLU A 18 15.02 -1.32 -19.73
C GLU A 18 13.61 -1.89 -19.52
N TYR A 19 12.80 -1.28 -18.63
CA TYR A 19 11.46 -1.75 -18.31
C TYR A 19 10.40 -0.95 -19.06
N GLU A 20 9.42 -1.67 -19.63
CA GLU A 20 8.21 -1.06 -20.18
C GLU A 20 7.26 -0.67 -19.04
N ILE A 21 6.91 0.64 -18.94
CA ILE A 21 5.90 1.11 -18.00
C ILE A 21 4.52 0.89 -18.60
N ARG A 22 3.76 -0.05 -18.04
CA ARG A 22 2.37 -0.34 -18.43
C ARG A 22 1.40 0.32 -17.48
N ARG A 23 0.50 1.11 -18.04
CA ARG A 23 -0.63 1.66 -17.31
C ARG A 23 -1.81 0.71 -17.37
N TRP A 24 -2.43 0.50 -16.22
CA TRP A 24 -3.65 -0.28 -16.08
C TRP A 24 -4.80 0.61 -15.61
N ASP A 25 -5.96 0.46 -16.25
CA ASP A 25 -7.21 1.14 -15.94
C ASP A 25 -8.39 0.28 -16.41
N GLU A 26 -9.61 0.83 -16.39
CA GLU A 26 -10.84 0.12 -16.74
C GLU A 26 -10.90 -0.33 -18.21
N SER A 27 -10.01 0.16 -19.06
CA SER A 27 -9.94 -0.25 -20.48
C SER A 27 -9.22 -1.59 -20.67
N ASN A 28 -8.40 -2.00 -19.70
CA ASN A 28 -7.58 -3.20 -19.80
C ASN A 28 -7.59 -4.09 -18.53
N PHE A 29 -8.34 -3.70 -17.49
CA PHE A 29 -8.61 -4.51 -16.31
C PHE A 29 -10.12 -4.56 -16.05
N ASP A 30 -10.70 -5.77 -15.99
CA ASP A 30 -12.12 -5.93 -15.67
C ASP A 30 -12.37 -5.81 -14.16
N VAL A 31 -12.93 -4.69 -13.75
CA VAL A 31 -13.28 -4.40 -12.35
C VAL A 31 -14.40 -5.30 -11.81
N ASN A 32 -15.14 -6.02 -12.68
CA ASN A 32 -16.22 -6.91 -12.30
C ASN A 32 -15.77 -8.38 -12.13
N MET A 33 -14.48 -8.64 -12.21
CA MET A 33 -13.90 -9.99 -12.23
C MET A 33 -14.28 -10.82 -10.99
N ILE A 34 -14.34 -10.17 -9.82
CA ILE A 34 -14.77 -10.79 -8.56
C ILE A 34 -15.73 -9.87 -7.79
N PRO A 35 -16.55 -10.40 -6.86
CA PRO A 35 -17.47 -9.59 -6.06
C PRO A 35 -16.78 -8.44 -5.34
N TYR A 36 -15.63 -8.67 -4.73
CA TYR A 36 -14.87 -7.67 -3.99
C TYR A 36 -14.54 -6.43 -4.83
N THR A 37 -13.93 -6.59 -6.01
CA THR A 37 -13.56 -5.47 -6.88
C THR A 37 -14.77 -4.75 -7.45
N LYS A 38 -15.80 -5.49 -7.85
CA LYS A 38 -17.07 -4.95 -8.36
C LYS A 38 -17.74 -4.05 -7.32
N GLU A 39 -17.85 -4.53 -6.09
CA GLU A 39 -18.48 -3.81 -4.99
C GLU A 39 -17.67 -2.56 -4.60
N ALA A 40 -16.34 -2.69 -4.46
CA ALA A 40 -15.45 -1.57 -4.17
C ALA A 40 -15.51 -0.49 -5.25
N TYR A 41 -15.54 -0.89 -6.53
CA TYR A 41 -15.65 0.02 -7.66
C TYR A 41 -17.00 0.76 -7.65
N ALA A 42 -18.11 0.07 -7.44
CA ALA A 42 -19.45 0.64 -7.40
C ALA A 42 -19.63 1.74 -6.35
N VAL A 43 -18.87 1.68 -5.24
CA VAL A 43 -18.89 2.71 -4.19
C VAL A 43 -17.69 3.67 -4.23
N GLY A 44 -16.94 3.69 -5.35
CA GLY A 44 -15.82 4.62 -5.58
C GLY A 44 -14.58 4.38 -4.72
N LYS A 45 -14.40 3.16 -4.22
CA LYS A 45 -13.24 2.77 -3.40
C LYS A 45 -12.13 2.14 -4.25
N TYR A 46 -11.62 2.91 -5.20
CA TYR A 46 -10.67 2.46 -6.22
C TYR A 46 -9.35 1.92 -5.68
N ALA A 47 -8.89 2.36 -4.50
CA ALA A 47 -7.71 1.81 -3.86
C ALA A 47 -7.86 0.30 -3.59
N PHE A 48 -9.04 -0.13 -3.12
CA PHE A 48 -9.33 -1.56 -2.87
C PHE A 48 -9.45 -2.36 -4.18
N VAL A 49 -9.87 -1.74 -5.27
CA VAL A 49 -9.81 -2.37 -6.60
C VAL A 49 -8.35 -2.58 -7.01
N SER A 50 -7.48 -1.57 -6.83
CA SER A 50 -6.05 -1.68 -7.16
C SER A 50 -5.32 -2.71 -6.28
N ASP A 51 -5.77 -2.97 -5.06
CA ASP A 51 -5.22 -3.99 -4.17
C ASP A 51 -5.31 -5.40 -4.78
N TYR A 52 -6.44 -5.75 -5.38
CA TYR A 52 -6.58 -7.00 -6.12
C TYR A 52 -5.88 -6.93 -7.49
N ALA A 53 -6.04 -5.83 -8.21
CA ALA A 53 -5.53 -5.69 -9.56
C ALA A 53 -4.02 -5.89 -9.65
N ARG A 54 -3.22 -5.35 -8.69
CA ARG A 54 -1.76 -5.50 -8.68
C ARG A 54 -1.32 -6.97 -8.57
N PHE A 55 -2.01 -7.78 -7.78
CA PHE A 55 -1.75 -9.22 -7.69
C PHE A 55 -2.16 -9.94 -8.98
N TRP A 56 -3.34 -9.62 -9.51
CA TRP A 56 -3.81 -10.22 -10.77
C TRP A 56 -2.87 -9.91 -11.93
N ILE A 57 -2.41 -8.67 -12.05
CA ILE A 57 -1.49 -8.23 -13.10
C ILE A 57 -0.18 -9.00 -13.01
N LEU A 58 0.46 -9.03 -11.84
CA LEU A 58 1.74 -9.71 -11.69
C LEU A 58 1.62 -11.24 -11.82
N TYR A 59 0.52 -11.82 -11.39
CA TYR A 59 0.27 -13.24 -11.63
C TYR A 59 0.25 -13.59 -13.12
N HIS A 60 -0.40 -12.76 -13.95
CA HIS A 60 -0.56 -13.06 -15.38
C HIS A 60 0.62 -12.63 -16.23
N TYR A 61 1.31 -11.58 -15.87
CA TYR A 61 2.35 -10.97 -16.69
C TYR A 61 3.75 -11.04 -16.06
N GLY A 62 3.84 -11.16 -14.75
CA GLY A 62 5.07 -10.95 -13.99
C GLY A 62 5.48 -9.48 -13.97
N GLY A 63 6.65 -9.20 -13.41
CA GLY A 63 7.24 -7.87 -13.41
C GLY A 63 7.26 -7.18 -12.05
N VAL A 64 7.32 -5.86 -12.07
CA VAL A 64 7.42 -5.03 -10.86
C VAL A 64 6.23 -4.08 -10.78
N TYR A 65 5.64 -3.96 -9.60
CA TYR A 65 4.58 -3.02 -9.32
C TYR A 65 5.05 -1.94 -8.35
N PHE A 66 4.65 -0.71 -8.59
CA PHE A 66 4.78 0.42 -7.67
C PHE A 66 3.47 1.18 -7.57
N ASP A 67 3.10 1.62 -6.37
CA ASP A 67 2.07 2.66 -6.23
C ASP A 67 2.55 3.97 -6.86
N THR A 68 1.63 4.77 -7.38
CA THR A 68 1.94 5.99 -8.16
C THR A 68 2.63 7.09 -7.35
N ASP A 69 2.79 6.91 -6.05
CA ASP A 69 3.50 7.79 -5.13
C ASP A 69 4.78 7.16 -4.56
N VAL A 70 5.29 6.13 -5.21
CA VAL A 70 6.60 5.52 -4.92
C VAL A 70 7.65 6.08 -5.85
N GLU A 71 8.63 6.77 -5.30
CA GLU A 71 9.79 7.31 -6.01
C GLU A 71 10.95 6.32 -5.94
N VAL A 72 11.49 5.91 -7.08
CA VAL A 72 12.72 5.13 -7.14
C VAL A 72 13.90 6.08 -7.09
N ILE A 73 14.84 5.87 -6.16
CA ILE A 73 16.01 6.74 -5.96
C ILE A 73 17.34 6.06 -6.29
N ARG A 74 17.33 4.73 -6.45
CA ARG A 74 18.48 3.92 -6.90
C ARG A 74 17.99 2.74 -7.73
N PRO A 75 18.86 2.15 -8.59
CA PRO A 75 18.55 0.90 -9.30
C PRO A 75 18.11 -0.21 -8.35
N VAL A 76 17.25 -1.09 -8.83
CA VAL A 76 16.75 -2.26 -8.09
C VAL A 76 17.14 -3.58 -8.77
N ASP A 77 18.04 -3.53 -9.75
CA ASP A 77 18.46 -4.68 -10.54
C ASP A 77 19.05 -5.78 -9.64
N ASP A 78 19.89 -5.42 -8.69
CA ASP A 78 20.50 -6.33 -7.71
C ASP A 78 19.47 -7.03 -6.81
N ILE A 79 18.30 -6.42 -6.62
CA ILE A 79 17.17 -7.00 -5.90
C ILE A 79 16.40 -7.94 -6.83
N LEU A 80 16.13 -7.51 -8.07
CA LEU A 80 15.39 -8.29 -9.06
C LEU A 80 16.14 -9.55 -9.49
N GLU A 81 17.48 -9.52 -9.53
CA GLU A 81 18.31 -10.69 -9.79
C GLU A 81 18.16 -11.80 -8.72
N ARG A 82 17.72 -11.44 -7.52
CA ARG A 82 17.43 -12.40 -6.43
C ARG A 82 16.03 -13.01 -6.52
N GLY A 83 15.20 -12.57 -7.46
CA GLY A 83 13.86 -13.08 -7.72
C GLY A 83 12.73 -12.22 -7.15
N ASP A 84 11.63 -12.87 -6.82
CA ASP A 84 10.43 -12.21 -6.31
C ASP A 84 10.70 -11.54 -4.96
N PHE A 85 10.20 -10.32 -4.76
CA PHE A 85 10.42 -9.58 -3.52
C PHE A 85 9.19 -8.81 -3.04
N LEU A 86 9.18 -8.53 -1.73
CA LEU A 86 8.24 -7.61 -1.07
C LEU A 86 9.02 -6.72 -0.09
N GLY A 87 8.48 -5.54 0.17
CA GLY A 87 9.00 -4.62 1.17
C GLY A 87 8.13 -4.57 2.42
N VAL A 88 8.73 -4.26 3.56
CA VAL A 88 8.01 -4.02 4.80
C VAL A 88 7.96 -2.55 5.16
N GLU A 89 6.91 -2.18 5.86
CA GLU A 89 6.82 -0.97 6.66
C GLU A 89 6.61 -1.37 8.13
N SER A 90 6.74 -0.43 9.04
CA SER A 90 6.43 -0.69 10.45
C SER A 90 5.09 -0.07 10.80
N ASP A 91 4.30 -0.79 11.58
CA ASP A 91 3.13 -0.24 12.20
C ASP A 91 3.49 0.72 13.36
N ARG A 92 2.46 1.24 14.06
CA ARG A 92 2.65 2.17 15.17
C ARG A 92 3.26 1.54 16.42
N ASN A 93 3.27 0.21 16.51
CA ASN A 93 3.81 -0.54 17.64
C ASN A 93 5.24 -1.02 17.34
N GLY A 94 5.77 -0.75 16.13
CA GLY A 94 7.05 -1.22 15.66
C GLY A 94 7.04 -2.64 15.10
N GLU A 95 5.86 -3.24 14.95
CA GLU A 95 5.73 -4.52 14.25
C GLU A 95 5.85 -4.31 12.75
N ILE A 96 6.45 -5.26 12.07
CA ILE A 96 6.55 -5.20 10.62
C ILE A 96 5.21 -5.54 9.98
N THR A 97 4.91 -4.83 8.90
CA THR A 97 3.80 -5.13 8.02
C THR A 97 4.30 -5.14 6.59
N VAL A 98 3.87 -6.13 5.79
CA VAL A 98 4.27 -6.24 4.39
C VAL A 98 3.34 -5.43 3.53
N ASN A 99 3.90 -4.45 2.80
CA ASN A 99 3.11 -3.55 1.97
C ASN A 99 3.46 -3.70 0.48
N PRO A 100 2.63 -4.38 -0.32
CA PRO A 100 2.82 -4.49 -1.77
C PRO A 100 2.78 -3.16 -2.54
N GLY A 101 2.34 -2.07 -1.90
CA GLY A 101 2.32 -0.73 -2.48
C GLY A 101 3.70 -0.06 -2.57
N LEU A 102 4.64 -0.44 -1.69
CA LEU A 102 6.00 0.13 -1.64
C LEU A 102 6.85 -0.19 -2.87
N GLY A 103 6.47 -1.21 -3.59
CA GLY A 103 7.15 -1.89 -4.66
C GLY A 103 7.27 -3.37 -4.34
N PHE A 104 6.87 -4.21 -5.29
CA PHE A 104 7.11 -5.64 -5.23
C PHE A 104 7.28 -6.23 -6.63
N ALA A 105 8.03 -7.30 -6.72
CA ALA A 105 8.14 -8.08 -7.94
C ALA A 105 7.58 -9.48 -7.72
N ALA A 106 6.96 -10.00 -8.75
CA ALA A 106 6.57 -11.40 -8.79
C ALA A 106 6.78 -11.97 -10.20
N SER A 107 7.22 -13.21 -10.25
CA SER A 107 7.27 -13.99 -11.46
C SER A 107 5.86 -14.35 -11.93
N LYS A 108 5.66 -14.42 -13.23
CA LYS A 108 4.40 -14.88 -13.81
C LYS A 108 4.05 -16.28 -13.27
N GLY A 109 2.82 -16.43 -12.76
CA GLY A 109 2.33 -17.69 -12.20
C GLY A 109 2.82 -17.98 -10.78
N SER A 110 3.34 -16.98 -10.04
CA SER A 110 3.76 -17.13 -8.64
C SER A 110 2.67 -17.79 -7.79
N GLU A 111 3.03 -18.89 -7.11
CA GLU A 111 2.09 -19.67 -6.29
C GLU A 111 1.52 -18.83 -5.14
N ALA A 112 2.37 -18.07 -4.47
CA ALA A 112 1.94 -17.21 -3.37
C ALA A 112 0.94 -16.13 -3.83
N ILE A 113 1.17 -15.55 -5.02
CA ILE A 113 0.21 -14.59 -5.61
C ILE A 113 -1.10 -15.30 -5.97
N TRP A 114 -1.04 -16.52 -6.49
CA TRP A 114 -2.23 -17.31 -6.76
C TRP A 114 -3.06 -17.58 -5.51
N GLU A 115 -2.42 -17.95 -4.39
CA GLU A 115 -3.10 -18.15 -3.12
C GLU A 115 -3.75 -16.85 -2.61
N LEU A 116 -3.05 -15.71 -2.69
CA LEU A 116 -3.60 -14.40 -2.35
C LEU A 116 -4.80 -14.04 -3.23
N LEU A 117 -4.75 -14.28 -4.53
CA LEU A 117 -5.88 -14.06 -5.43
C LEU A 117 -7.08 -14.94 -5.07
N ASN A 118 -6.85 -16.21 -4.72
CA ASN A 118 -7.92 -17.11 -4.27
C ASN A 118 -8.55 -16.66 -2.95
N LEU A 119 -7.73 -16.10 -2.04
CA LEU A 119 -8.24 -15.52 -0.80
C LEU A 119 -9.19 -14.35 -1.10
N TYR A 120 -8.81 -13.43 -2.01
CA TYR A 120 -9.68 -12.34 -2.42
C TYR A 120 -11.01 -12.76 -3.04
N ARG A 121 -11.07 -13.94 -3.70
CA ARG A 121 -12.33 -14.48 -4.26
C ARG A 121 -13.35 -14.83 -3.19
N THR A 122 -12.92 -15.03 -1.95
CA THR A 122 -13.81 -15.30 -0.82
C THR A 122 -14.31 -14.03 -0.13
N PHE A 123 -13.80 -12.85 -0.50
CA PHE A 123 -14.12 -11.59 0.13
C PHE A 123 -15.27 -10.88 -0.58
N HIS A 124 -16.05 -10.16 0.22
CA HIS A 124 -16.94 -9.08 -0.20
C HIS A 124 -16.43 -7.75 0.34
N PHE A 125 -16.51 -6.70 -0.46
CA PHE A 125 -16.20 -5.35 0.01
C PHE A 125 -17.36 -4.77 0.82
N LEU A 126 -18.59 -5.17 0.52
CA LEU A 126 -19.79 -4.80 1.26
C LEU A 126 -20.17 -5.92 2.24
N ASN A 127 -20.27 -5.56 3.52
CA ASN A 127 -20.82 -6.46 4.54
C ASN A 127 -22.33 -6.60 4.38
N ALA A 128 -22.93 -7.62 5.01
CA ALA A 128 -24.36 -7.87 4.94
C ALA A 128 -25.24 -6.69 5.48
N ASP A 129 -24.66 -5.86 6.35
CA ASP A 129 -25.31 -4.65 6.89
C ASP A 129 -25.06 -3.40 6.03
N GLY A 130 -24.41 -3.53 4.86
CA GLY A 130 -24.08 -2.43 3.94
C GLY A 130 -22.84 -1.62 4.35
N THR A 131 -22.18 -1.94 5.44
CA THR A 131 -20.90 -1.32 5.81
C THR A 131 -19.77 -1.83 4.91
N HIS A 132 -18.66 -1.08 4.85
CA HIS A 132 -17.50 -1.46 4.04
C HIS A 132 -16.52 -2.33 4.83
N CYS A 133 -16.06 -3.42 4.24
CA CYS A 133 -14.88 -4.15 4.71
C CYS A 133 -13.63 -3.31 4.38
N LEU A 134 -12.99 -2.75 5.39
CA LEU A 134 -11.83 -1.86 5.21
C LEU A 134 -10.50 -2.60 5.40
N LYS A 135 -10.51 -3.94 5.50
CA LYS A 135 -9.30 -4.75 5.54
C LYS A 135 -8.54 -4.55 4.23
N ASN A 136 -7.36 -3.98 4.34
CA ASN A 136 -6.55 -3.57 3.18
C ASN A 136 -5.51 -4.63 2.81
N ILE A 137 -4.81 -4.40 1.70
CA ILE A 137 -3.82 -5.34 1.17
C ILE A 137 -2.64 -5.57 2.13
N VAL A 138 -2.25 -4.56 2.93
CA VAL A 138 -1.15 -4.68 3.90
C VAL A 138 -1.52 -5.69 4.98
N GLU A 139 -2.73 -5.57 5.55
CA GLU A 139 -3.25 -6.51 6.55
C GLU A 139 -3.37 -7.93 5.96
N ILE A 140 -3.97 -8.05 4.76
CA ILE A 140 -4.18 -9.36 4.11
C ILE A 140 -2.85 -10.04 3.81
N THR A 141 -1.87 -9.30 3.24
CA THR A 141 -0.57 -9.86 2.88
C THR A 141 0.25 -10.22 4.10
N THR A 142 0.23 -9.36 5.12
CA THR A 142 0.95 -9.61 6.37
C THR A 142 0.41 -10.84 7.09
N GLU A 143 -0.90 -10.97 7.24
CA GLU A 143 -1.52 -12.17 7.84
C GLU A 143 -1.21 -13.44 7.06
N TYR A 144 -1.28 -13.37 5.72
CA TYR A 144 -0.97 -14.51 4.85
C TYR A 144 0.47 -15.01 5.06
N LEU A 145 1.44 -14.09 5.11
CA LEU A 145 2.85 -14.41 5.28
C LEU A 145 3.17 -14.82 6.73
N SER A 146 2.57 -14.14 7.73
CA SER A 146 2.78 -14.47 9.15
C SER A 146 2.30 -15.89 9.48
N ALA A 147 1.19 -16.32 8.89
CA ALA A 147 0.71 -17.70 9.03
C ALA A 147 1.65 -18.75 8.39
N ARG A 148 2.66 -18.30 7.62
CA ARG A 148 3.61 -19.14 6.87
C ARG A 148 5.07 -18.90 7.25
N GLY A 149 5.32 -18.25 8.39
CA GLY A 149 6.66 -18.13 8.94
C GLY A 149 7.36 -16.78 8.72
N LEU A 150 6.62 -15.72 8.34
CA LEU A 150 7.18 -14.37 8.40
C LEU A 150 7.50 -14.02 9.87
N GLU A 151 8.74 -13.67 10.12
CA GLU A 151 9.21 -13.26 11.44
C GLU A 151 9.24 -11.75 11.60
N ASN A 152 8.96 -11.25 12.80
CA ASN A 152 9.03 -9.82 13.11
C ASN A 152 10.48 -9.39 13.34
N THR A 153 11.27 -9.35 12.27
CA THR A 153 12.69 -8.95 12.31
C THR A 153 12.92 -7.73 11.39
N GLY A 154 14.02 -7.01 11.66
CA GLY A 154 14.51 -5.96 10.76
C GLY A 154 15.46 -6.47 9.67
N GLU A 155 15.59 -7.79 9.51
CA GLU A 155 16.53 -8.43 8.59
C GLU A 155 15.85 -8.89 7.31
N ILE A 156 16.66 -9.11 6.26
CA ILE A 156 16.17 -9.75 5.03
C ILE A 156 15.83 -11.20 5.33
N GLN A 157 14.65 -11.64 4.94
CA GLN A 157 14.19 -13.01 5.15
C GLN A 157 13.47 -13.58 3.92
N GLN A 158 13.35 -14.91 3.87
CA GLN A 158 12.62 -15.62 2.82
C GLN A 158 11.27 -16.10 3.36
N CYS A 159 10.19 -15.78 2.66
CA CYS A 159 8.86 -16.27 3.02
C CYS A 159 8.00 -16.48 1.76
N CYS A 160 7.42 -17.65 1.60
CA CYS A 160 6.51 -17.98 0.48
C CYS A 160 7.07 -17.69 -0.92
N GLY A 161 8.37 -17.89 -1.13
CA GLY A 161 9.03 -17.62 -2.42
C GLY A 161 9.41 -16.16 -2.65
N PHE A 162 9.11 -15.27 -1.70
CA PHE A 162 9.57 -13.89 -1.74
C PHE A 162 10.78 -13.66 -0.85
N THR A 163 11.68 -12.79 -1.32
CA THR A 163 12.65 -12.11 -0.45
C THR A 163 11.96 -10.89 0.18
N ILE A 164 11.82 -10.89 1.50
CA ILE A 164 11.19 -9.80 2.25
C ILE A 164 12.30 -8.84 2.71
N TYR A 165 12.25 -7.60 2.22
CA TYR A 165 13.24 -6.57 2.52
C TYR A 165 12.80 -5.68 3.67
N PRO A 166 13.75 -5.26 4.53
CA PRO A 166 13.48 -4.40 5.66
C PRO A 166 13.00 -3.00 5.25
N LYS A 167 12.43 -2.28 6.20
CA LYS A 167 11.81 -0.96 6.01
C LYS A 167 12.70 0.06 5.31
N ASP A 168 14.00 0.09 5.63
CA ASP A 168 14.93 1.07 5.08
C ASP A 168 15.15 0.90 3.56
N SER A 169 14.84 -0.28 3.00
CA SER A 169 14.97 -0.56 1.57
C SER A 169 13.90 0.13 0.72
N PHE A 170 12.64 0.12 1.17
CA PHE A 170 11.50 0.57 0.35
C PHE A 170 10.60 1.62 1.02
N CYS A 171 10.68 1.78 2.35
CA CYS A 171 9.82 2.68 3.11
C CYS A 171 10.61 3.49 4.15
N PRO A 172 11.58 4.34 3.73
CA PRO A 172 12.46 5.09 4.63
C PRO A 172 11.75 6.25 5.36
N ILE A 173 10.51 6.58 4.98
CA ILE A 173 9.70 7.59 5.67
C ILE A 173 8.97 6.94 6.84
N ASP A 174 9.12 7.52 8.02
CA ASP A 174 8.27 7.19 9.16
C ASP A 174 6.85 7.75 8.96
N TYR A 175 5.84 6.90 9.09
CA TYR A 175 4.46 7.28 8.80
C TYR A 175 3.93 8.37 9.74
N ASP A 176 4.25 8.29 11.04
CA ASP A 176 3.72 9.21 12.04
C ASP A 176 4.52 10.52 12.10
N THR A 177 5.86 10.46 12.10
CA THR A 177 6.74 11.63 12.24
C THR A 177 7.05 12.30 10.90
N ARG A 178 6.91 11.57 9.79
CA ARG A 178 7.35 11.97 8.44
C ARG A 178 8.86 12.18 8.32
N GLU A 179 9.61 11.70 9.28
CA GLU A 179 11.07 11.72 9.19
C GLU A 179 11.54 10.79 8.08
N LEU A 180 12.41 11.31 7.21
CA LEU A 180 13.03 10.56 6.12
C LEU A 180 14.43 10.10 6.53
N LYS A 181 14.66 8.78 6.56
CA LYS A 181 15.95 8.17 6.90
C LYS A 181 16.47 7.34 5.73
N ILE A 182 17.21 7.98 4.82
CA ILE A 182 17.84 7.30 3.69
C ILE A 182 19.11 6.60 4.17
N THR A 183 19.25 5.31 3.85
CA THR A 183 20.44 4.49 4.05
C THR A 183 21.07 4.11 2.71
N GLU A 184 22.17 3.39 2.72
CA GLU A 184 22.75 2.80 1.50
C GLU A 184 21.86 1.73 0.88
N ASN A 185 21.01 1.08 1.69
CA ASN A 185 20.06 0.05 1.25
C ASN A 185 18.81 0.64 0.56
N THR A 186 18.49 1.91 0.80
CA THR A 186 17.26 2.52 0.32
C THR A 186 17.19 2.54 -1.20
N ARG A 187 16.16 1.96 -1.78
CA ARG A 187 15.86 1.90 -3.22
C ARG A 187 14.70 2.80 -3.60
N THR A 188 13.66 2.84 -2.77
CA THR A 188 12.47 3.63 -3.05
C THR A 188 12.05 4.48 -1.86
N ILE A 189 11.21 5.47 -2.12
CA ILE A 189 10.56 6.30 -1.10
C ILE A 189 9.06 6.30 -1.37
N HIS A 190 8.28 5.75 -0.45
CA HIS A 190 6.82 5.86 -0.49
C HIS A 190 6.38 7.18 0.17
N HIS A 191 5.79 8.06 -0.63
CA HIS A 191 5.46 9.43 -0.18
C HIS A 191 4.17 9.55 0.62
N TYR A 192 3.39 8.46 0.75
CA TYR A 192 2.11 8.46 1.46
C TYR A 192 1.19 9.61 1.02
N ALA A 193 0.98 9.76 -0.30
CA ALA A 193 0.14 10.82 -0.84
C ALA A 193 -1.33 10.70 -0.42
N GLU A 194 -1.73 9.51 0.05
CA GLU A 194 -3.07 9.21 0.59
C GLU A 194 -4.18 9.75 -0.35
N SER A 195 -4.00 9.63 -1.68
CA SER A 195 -4.88 10.23 -2.69
C SER A 195 -6.33 9.76 -2.57
N TRP A 196 -6.53 8.56 -2.04
CA TRP A 196 -7.83 7.92 -1.78
C TRP A 196 -8.50 8.40 -0.48
N VAL A 197 -7.77 9.10 0.40
CA VAL A 197 -8.29 9.63 1.66
C VAL A 197 -8.91 11.01 1.40
N PRO A 198 -10.15 11.27 1.88
CA PRO A 198 -10.80 12.58 1.74
C PRO A 198 -9.91 13.72 2.28
N ARG A 199 -9.91 14.87 1.59
CA ARG A 199 -9.10 16.05 1.98
C ARG A 199 -9.30 16.47 3.43
N SER A 200 -10.56 16.40 3.92
CA SER A 200 -10.91 16.71 5.32
C SER A 200 -10.22 15.77 6.32
N THR A 201 -10.13 14.49 5.98
CA THR A 201 -9.46 13.47 6.82
C THR A 201 -7.95 13.66 6.78
N ARG A 202 -7.35 13.91 5.60
CA ARG A 202 -5.92 14.23 5.48
C ARG A 202 -5.53 15.45 6.29
N PHE A 203 -6.36 16.51 6.26
CA PHE A 203 -6.14 17.70 7.07
C PHE A 203 -6.20 17.40 8.59
N LYS A 204 -7.19 16.61 9.04
CA LYS A 204 -7.28 16.16 10.43
C LYS A 204 -6.05 15.34 10.85
N ASN A 205 -5.60 14.42 9.99
CA ASN A 205 -4.41 13.60 10.24
C ASN A 205 -3.16 14.50 10.35
N ALA A 206 -2.99 15.48 9.47
CA ALA A 206 -1.89 16.43 9.52
C ALA A 206 -1.91 17.26 10.81
N LEU A 207 -3.07 17.78 11.22
CA LEU A 207 -3.21 18.48 12.50
C LEU A 207 -2.90 17.57 13.69
N SER A 208 -3.36 16.33 13.66
CA SER A 208 -3.11 15.35 14.74
C SER A 208 -1.62 15.03 14.89
N ARG A 209 -0.87 15.01 13.78
CA ARG A 209 0.58 14.85 13.79
C ARG A 209 1.31 16.06 14.38
N LEU A 210 0.88 17.28 14.02
CA LEU A 210 1.49 18.53 14.52
C LEU A 210 1.22 18.80 16.01
N PHE A 211 0.01 18.56 16.47
CA PHE A 211 -0.44 18.95 17.82
C PHE A 211 -0.67 17.77 18.76
N GLY A 212 -0.50 16.55 18.31
CA GLY A 212 -0.71 15.32 19.09
C GLY A 212 -2.19 14.95 19.29
N LYS A 213 -2.43 13.66 19.55
CA LYS A 213 -3.79 13.09 19.67
C LYS A 213 -4.61 13.73 20.80
N ARG A 214 -3.95 14.15 21.90
CA ARG A 214 -4.62 14.79 23.06
C ARG A 214 -5.22 16.14 22.71
N PHE A 215 -4.53 16.96 21.91
CA PHE A 215 -5.04 18.24 21.45
C PHE A 215 -6.26 18.08 20.53
N MET A 216 -6.20 17.12 19.61
CA MET A 216 -7.30 16.83 18.69
C MET A 216 -8.55 16.30 19.42
N SER A 217 -8.38 15.49 20.47
CA SER A 217 -9.51 15.02 21.29
C SER A 217 -10.18 16.19 22.05
N CYS A 218 -9.39 17.18 22.47
CA CYS A 218 -9.90 18.40 23.09
C CYS A 218 -10.73 19.23 22.11
N LEU A 219 -10.26 19.44 20.87
CA LEU A 219 -10.99 20.16 19.83
C LEU A 219 -12.31 19.46 19.43
N VAL A 220 -12.31 18.14 19.36
CA VAL A 220 -13.54 17.36 19.08
C VAL A 220 -14.54 17.49 20.23
N ARG A 221 -14.08 17.50 21.50
CA ARG A 221 -14.92 17.74 22.66
C ARG A 221 -15.55 19.14 22.65
N ILE A 222 -14.75 20.17 22.36
CA ILE A 222 -15.22 21.56 22.25
C ILE A 222 -16.29 21.68 21.17
N LYS A 223 -16.07 21.07 19.99
CA LYS A 223 -17.02 21.09 18.88
C LYS A 223 -18.35 20.40 19.24
N ARG A 224 -18.33 19.31 20.00
CA ARG A 224 -19.54 18.63 20.48
C ARG A 224 -20.31 19.49 21.52
N THR A 225 -19.60 20.20 22.41
CA THR A 225 -20.21 21.08 23.39
C THR A 225 -20.86 22.30 22.74
N VAL A 226 -20.20 22.90 21.73
CA VAL A 226 -20.74 24.05 20.97
C VAL A 226 -21.92 23.64 20.08
N SER A 227 -21.87 22.45 19.44
CA SER A 227 -22.99 21.97 18.62
C SER A 227 -24.16 21.43 19.44
N GLY A 228 -23.95 21.05 20.71
CA GLY A 228 -25.00 20.61 21.62
C GLY A 228 -25.82 21.77 22.24
N ASN A 229 -25.25 22.99 22.27
CA ASN A 229 -25.93 24.18 22.80
C ASN A 229 -26.72 24.98 21.75
N ALA A 230 -26.80 24.51 20.50
CA ALA A 230 -27.55 25.17 19.41
C ALA A 230 -28.93 24.55 19.16
N LYS A 231 -29.47 23.85 20.16
CA LYS A 231 -30.85 23.35 20.16
C LYS A 231 -31.54 23.83 21.44
N TYR A 232 -31.97 25.10 21.42
CA TYR A 232 -33.10 25.63 22.20
C TYR A 232 -33.75 26.76 21.43
#